data_93a7f59d193f8651be246a6b21544207
#
_entry.id   93a7f59d193f8651be246a6b21544207
#
_cell.length_a   1.000
_cell.length_b   1.000
_cell.length_c   1.000
_cell.angle_alpha   90.00
_cell.angle_beta   90.00
_cell.angle_gamma   90.00
#
_symmetry.space_group_name_H-M   'P 1'
#
loop_
_entity.id
_entity.type
_entity.pdbx_description
1 polymer ?
#
loop_
_entity_poly.entity_id
_entity_poly.type
_entity_poly.pdbx_seq_one_letter_code
_entity_poly.pdbx_strand_id
1 'polypeptide(L)'
;QYIYQVKMMEEVTFARNLSNLKRSESDILIMCTDAGHNASMMIFYLGKEANDGLELDFVFSIGNLNNEDGIIPRNELEIIDKGARQAEKLINWMVPRVKKKILITDAKVPLLWLKNKHLRTQPFVQSRVHAICKLFDPKEMFYIKSEANPADLGTKFTKFQNTYQKLGDDSLFRQGPKCLRKGLKKAIEDRDLIPATELNPTKTEKESASLEVVKLHQLVITNDRNEE
;
A
#
# COMPACT_ATOMS: atom_id res chain seq x y z
N GLN A 1 -24.27 -16.89 2.75
CA GLN A 1 -22.81 -17.17 2.87
C GLN A 1 -22.08 -15.99 3.51
N TYR A 2 -22.29 -14.74 3.04
CA TYR A 2 -21.73 -13.51 3.59
C TYR A 2 -22.09 -13.29 5.08
N ILE A 3 -23.37 -13.44 5.43
CA ILE A 3 -23.87 -13.29 6.81
C ILE A 3 -23.26 -14.32 7.77
N TYR A 4 -23.00 -15.55 7.31
CA TYR A 4 -22.35 -16.58 8.11
C TYR A 4 -20.89 -16.22 8.40
N GLN A 5 -20.20 -15.66 7.41
CA GLN A 5 -18.79 -15.22 7.56
C GLN A 5 -18.67 -14.03 8.51
N VAL A 6 -19.61 -13.06 8.46
CA VAL A 6 -19.66 -11.93 9.41
C VAL A 6 -19.89 -12.45 10.83
N LYS A 7 -20.76 -13.44 11.04
CA LYS A 7 -20.96 -14.06 12.36
C LYS A 7 -19.71 -14.77 12.87
N MET A 8 -18.94 -15.42 11.99
CA MET A 8 -17.65 -16.02 12.38
C MET A 8 -16.61 -14.97 12.77
N MET A 9 -16.72 -13.74 12.28
CA MET A 9 -15.83 -12.63 12.66
C MET A 9 -16.15 -12.03 14.04
N GLU A 10 -17.35 -12.26 14.59
CA GLU A 10 -17.72 -11.82 15.95
C GLU A 10 -16.87 -12.48 17.03
N GLU A 11 -16.25 -13.62 16.75
CA GLU A 11 -15.38 -14.36 17.67
C GLU A 11 -13.89 -13.93 17.60
N VAL A 12 -13.53 -13.02 16.69
CA VAL A 12 -12.15 -12.54 16.59
C VAL A 12 -11.90 -11.48 17.62
N THR A 13 -11.19 -11.84 18.67
CA THR A 13 -10.78 -10.90 19.71
C THR A 13 -9.54 -10.15 19.26
N PHE A 14 -9.65 -8.82 19.13
CA PHE A 14 -8.52 -7.95 18.87
C PHE A 14 -8.04 -7.33 20.18
N ALA A 15 -6.76 -7.44 20.47
CA ALA A 15 -6.17 -6.69 21.57
C ALA A 15 -6.33 -5.18 21.29
N ARG A 16 -7.01 -4.46 22.19
CA ARG A 16 -7.24 -3.01 22.06
C ARG A 16 -5.95 -2.18 22.20
N ASN A 17 -4.96 -2.75 22.83
CA ASN A 17 -3.69 -2.08 23.04
C ASN A 17 -2.69 -2.55 21.99
N LEU A 18 -1.91 -1.63 21.45
CA LEU A 18 -0.63 -1.88 20.82
C LEU A 18 0.29 -2.42 21.92
N SER A 19 0.11 -3.74 22.24
CA SER A 19 0.41 -4.27 23.55
C SER A 19 1.89 -4.47 23.82
N ASN A 20 2.68 -4.63 22.77
CA ASN A 20 4.10 -4.93 22.88
C ASN A 20 5.00 -3.72 22.58
N LEU A 21 4.45 -2.71 21.88
CA LEU A 21 5.16 -1.47 21.60
C LEU A 21 4.65 -0.39 22.55
N LYS A 22 5.46 -0.01 23.53
CA LYS A 22 5.21 1.25 24.24
C LYS A 22 5.23 2.36 23.19
N ARG A 23 4.19 3.21 23.15
CA ARG A 23 4.04 4.32 22.18
C ARG A 23 5.31 5.20 22.05
N SER A 24 6.13 5.25 23.08
CA SER A 24 7.41 5.99 23.11
C SER A 24 8.55 5.29 22.38
N GLU A 25 8.36 4.02 21.97
CA GLU A 25 9.43 3.18 21.41
C GLU A 25 9.22 2.81 19.95
N SER A 26 8.07 3.16 19.37
CA SER A 26 7.80 2.91 17.94
C SER A 26 8.55 3.91 17.06
N ASP A 27 9.52 3.42 16.33
CA ASP A 27 10.39 4.25 15.50
C ASP A 27 10.00 4.23 14.02
N ILE A 28 9.21 3.25 13.58
CA ILE A 28 8.92 3.01 12.17
C ILE A 28 7.41 2.89 11.94
N LEU A 29 6.87 3.70 11.04
CA LEU A 29 5.53 3.51 10.49
C LEU A 29 5.64 2.80 9.15
N ILE A 30 4.93 1.68 9.01
CA ILE A 30 4.89 0.90 7.78
C ILE A 30 3.48 0.93 7.22
N MET A 31 3.36 1.31 5.95
CA MET A 31 2.13 1.31 5.19
C MET A 31 2.24 0.31 4.04
N CYS A 32 1.35 -0.68 4.01
CA CYS A 32 1.20 -1.61 2.89
C CYS A 32 -0.05 -1.26 2.10
N THR A 33 0.04 -1.25 0.77
CA THR A 33 -1.10 -0.91 -0.10
C THR A 33 -1.21 -1.88 -1.27
N ASP A 34 -2.46 -2.13 -1.68
CA ASP A 34 -2.80 -2.86 -2.90
C ASP A 34 -4.12 -2.33 -3.48
N ALA A 35 -4.27 -2.40 -4.80
CA ALA A 35 -5.52 -2.09 -5.48
C ALA A 35 -5.75 -2.98 -6.69
N GLY A 36 -6.99 -3.42 -6.84
CA GLY A 36 -7.50 -4.10 -8.03
C GLY A 36 -8.56 -3.28 -8.74
N HIS A 37 -9.33 -3.92 -9.62
CA HIS A 37 -10.46 -3.27 -10.29
C HIS A 37 -11.55 -2.86 -9.31
N ASN A 38 -11.96 -3.76 -8.43
CA ASN A 38 -13.17 -3.60 -7.61
C ASN A 38 -12.89 -3.03 -6.22
N ALA A 39 -11.67 -3.19 -5.72
CA ALA A 39 -11.32 -2.78 -4.38
C ALA A 39 -9.86 -2.37 -4.24
N SER A 40 -9.60 -1.60 -3.21
CA SER A 40 -8.27 -1.23 -2.76
C SER A 40 -8.16 -1.32 -1.25
N MET A 41 -6.97 -1.57 -0.75
CA MET A 41 -6.70 -1.70 0.67
C MET A 41 -5.40 -1.01 1.07
N MET A 42 -5.43 -0.40 2.25
CA MET A 42 -4.24 0.07 2.96
C MET A 42 -4.19 -0.54 4.35
N ILE A 43 -3.01 -0.91 4.81
CA ILE A 43 -2.76 -1.47 6.14
C ILE A 43 -1.60 -0.75 6.79
N PHE A 44 -1.72 -0.48 8.09
CA PHE A 44 -0.70 0.21 8.86
C PHE A 44 -0.17 -0.68 9.98
N TYR A 45 1.15 -0.66 10.12
CA TYR A 45 1.88 -1.28 11.22
C TYR A 45 2.80 -0.27 11.88
N LEU A 46 3.01 -0.43 13.18
CA LEU A 46 4.10 0.22 13.91
C LEU A 46 5.20 -0.81 14.13
N GLY A 47 6.42 -0.42 13.83
CA GLY A 47 7.60 -1.26 13.94
C GLY A 47 8.62 -0.71 14.93
N LYS A 48 9.27 -1.62 15.63
CA LYS A 48 10.44 -1.36 16.46
C LYS A 48 11.58 -2.24 16.01
N GLU A 49 12.78 -1.68 15.92
CA GLU A 49 13.99 -2.49 15.70
C GLU A 49 14.27 -3.33 16.94
N ALA A 50 14.39 -4.63 16.75
CA ALA A 50 14.80 -5.62 17.71
C ALA A 50 16.14 -6.24 17.29
N ASN A 51 16.78 -7.02 18.20
CA ASN A 51 18.09 -7.61 17.92
C ASN A 51 18.12 -8.48 16.66
N ASP A 52 16.99 -9.15 16.36
CA ASP A 52 16.88 -10.12 15.25
C ASP A 52 16.00 -9.63 14.09
N GLY A 53 15.60 -8.35 14.06
CA GLY A 53 14.76 -7.84 12.99
C GLY A 53 13.80 -6.72 13.40
N LEU A 54 12.57 -6.75 12.86
CA LEU A 54 11.51 -5.82 13.22
C LEU A 54 10.37 -6.56 13.93
N GLU A 55 10.01 -6.08 15.10
CA GLU A 55 8.73 -6.40 15.73
C GLU A 55 7.67 -5.46 15.17
N LEU A 56 6.55 -6.02 14.72
CA LEU A 56 5.47 -5.28 14.07
C LEU A 56 4.17 -5.45 14.85
N ASP A 57 3.52 -4.31 15.15
CA ASP A 57 2.16 -4.27 15.67
C ASP A 57 1.20 -3.76 14.59
N PHE A 58 0.14 -4.51 14.33
CA PHE A 58 -0.95 -4.07 13.49
C PHE A 58 -1.68 -2.89 14.14
N VAL A 59 -1.89 -1.82 13.40
CA VAL A 59 -2.59 -0.63 13.89
C VAL A 59 -4.03 -0.62 13.41
N PHE A 60 -4.24 -0.53 12.11
CA PHE A 60 -5.55 -0.61 11.46
C PHE A 60 -5.39 -0.85 9.95
N SER A 61 -6.51 -1.14 9.31
CA SER A 61 -6.61 -1.21 7.86
C SER A 61 -7.86 -0.49 7.37
N ILE A 62 -7.80 -0.01 6.14
CA ILE A 62 -8.95 0.59 5.45
C ILE A 62 -9.07 -0.07 4.07
N GLY A 63 -10.24 -0.65 3.80
CA GLY A 63 -10.65 -1.13 2.48
C GLY A 63 -11.60 -0.13 1.83
N ASN A 64 -11.47 0.06 0.52
CA ASN A 64 -12.35 0.88 -0.28
C ASN A 64 -12.84 0.08 -1.49
N LEU A 65 -14.08 0.31 -1.91
CA LEU A 65 -14.55 -0.12 -3.22
C LEU A 65 -14.05 0.88 -4.27
N ASN A 66 -13.58 0.36 -5.38
CA ASN A 66 -13.16 1.15 -6.52
C ASN A 66 -14.33 1.32 -7.51
N ASN A 67 -14.30 2.37 -8.32
CA ASN A 67 -15.23 2.50 -9.43
C ASN A 67 -14.87 1.47 -10.51
N GLU A 68 -15.88 0.83 -11.11
CA GLU A 68 -15.73 -0.24 -12.10
C GLU A 68 -14.89 0.17 -13.32
N ASP A 69 -14.94 1.46 -13.70
CA ASP A 69 -14.19 2.01 -14.83
C ASP A 69 -12.74 2.41 -14.49
N GLY A 70 -12.29 2.14 -13.26
CA GLY A 70 -10.97 2.54 -12.78
C GLY A 70 -9.84 1.74 -13.43
N ILE A 71 -8.83 2.44 -13.96
CA ILE A 71 -7.60 1.81 -14.44
C ILE A 71 -6.73 1.42 -13.25
N ILE A 72 -6.31 0.17 -13.17
CA ILE A 72 -5.59 -0.38 -12.00
C ILE A 72 -4.44 0.52 -11.51
N PRO A 73 -3.48 0.98 -12.34
CA PRO A 73 -2.40 1.84 -11.84
C PRO A 73 -2.87 3.16 -11.21
N ARG A 74 -4.03 3.68 -11.62
CA ARG A 74 -4.62 4.86 -10.98
C ARG A 74 -5.21 4.54 -9.62
N ASN A 75 -5.93 3.41 -9.52
CA ASN A 75 -6.47 2.94 -8.24
C ASN A 75 -5.33 2.67 -7.25
N GLU A 76 -4.23 2.07 -7.72
CA GLU A 76 -3.00 1.84 -6.94
C GLU A 76 -2.36 3.15 -6.46
N LEU A 77 -2.23 4.16 -7.32
CA LEU A 77 -1.70 5.47 -6.92
C LEU A 77 -2.67 6.18 -5.95
N GLU A 78 -3.96 6.06 -6.19
CA GLU A 78 -4.99 6.69 -5.34
C GLU A 78 -5.01 6.11 -3.92
N ILE A 79 -4.88 4.78 -3.78
CA ILE A 79 -4.82 4.17 -2.44
C ILE A 79 -3.54 4.55 -1.71
N ILE A 80 -2.40 4.72 -2.41
CA ILE A 80 -1.16 5.22 -1.83
C ILE A 80 -1.34 6.67 -1.34
N ASP A 81 -1.97 7.57 -2.14
CA ASP A 81 -2.25 8.95 -1.73
C ASP A 81 -3.19 9.02 -0.53
N LYS A 82 -4.30 8.26 -0.57
CA LYS A 82 -5.23 8.14 0.58
C LYS A 82 -4.50 7.64 1.82
N GLY A 83 -3.65 6.64 1.65
CA GLY A 83 -2.84 6.07 2.72
C GLY A 83 -1.85 7.08 3.29
N ALA A 84 -1.17 7.85 2.45
CA ALA A 84 -0.25 8.90 2.89
C ALA A 84 -0.95 9.94 3.76
N ARG A 85 -2.17 10.37 3.39
CA ARG A 85 -2.98 11.29 4.20
C ARG A 85 -3.42 10.69 5.54
N GLN A 86 -3.72 9.39 5.57
CA GLN A 86 -4.03 8.70 6.85
C GLN A 86 -2.77 8.53 7.70
N ALA A 87 -1.63 8.22 7.11
CA ALA A 87 -0.34 8.15 7.80
C ALA A 87 0.01 9.48 8.46
N GLU A 88 -0.19 10.61 7.77
CA GLU A 88 0.03 11.95 8.31
C GLU A 88 -0.85 12.21 9.55
N LYS A 89 -2.14 11.88 9.47
CA LYS A 89 -3.06 11.99 10.61
C LYS A 89 -2.63 11.10 11.78
N LEU A 90 -2.23 9.86 11.49
CA LEU A 90 -1.77 8.90 12.49
C LEU A 90 -0.53 9.41 13.21
N ILE A 91 0.45 9.93 12.49
CA ILE A 91 1.68 10.50 13.06
C ILE A 91 1.35 11.69 13.95
N ASN A 92 0.52 12.61 13.48
CA ASN A 92 0.19 13.82 14.21
C ASN A 92 -0.62 13.54 15.48
N TRP A 93 -1.46 12.51 15.46
CA TRP A 93 -2.42 12.25 16.53
C TRP A 93 -2.00 11.14 17.51
N MET A 94 -1.41 10.05 16.99
CA MET A 94 -1.16 8.85 17.81
C MET A 94 0.33 8.57 18.08
N VAL A 95 1.20 8.91 17.15
CA VAL A 95 2.62 8.47 17.18
C VAL A 95 3.56 9.62 16.82
N PRO A 96 3.68 10.63 17.70
CA PRO A 96 4.45 11.85 17.39
C PRO A 96 5.96 11.62 17.22
N ARG A 97 6.48 10.42 17.47
CA ARG A 97 7.93 10.12 17.46
C ARG A 97 8.34 9.12 16.37
N VAL A 98 7.56 8.98 15.32
CA VAL A 98 7.96 8.17 14.17
C VAL A 98 9.19 8.77 13.51
N LYS A 99 10.30 8.04 13.51
CA LYS A 99 11.56 8.45 12.88
C LYS A 99 11.61 8.08 11.41
N LYS A 100 11.01 6.94 11.06
CA LYS A 100 11.06 6.38 9.72
C LYS A 100 9.67 6.01 9.23
N LYS A 101 9.41 6.26 7.95
CA LYS A 101 8.13 5.95 7.29
C LYS A 101 8.41 5.10 6.07
N ILE A 102 7.84 3.91 6.01
CA ILE A 102 8.06 2.93 4.96
C ILE A 102 6.76 2.71 4.21
N LEU A 103 6.80 2.87 2.88
CA LEU A 103 5.73 2.49 1.97
C LEU A 103 6.11 1.18 1.28
N ILE A 104 5.21 0.20 1.32
CA ILE A 104 5.35 -1.10 0.66
C ILE A 104 4.14 -1.32 -0.24
N THR A 105 4.38 -1.69 -1.50
CA THR A 105 3.33 -2.01 -2.48
C THR A 105 3.87 -2.98 -3.53
N ASP A 106 2.99 -3.76 -4.15
CA ASP A 106 3.31 -4.58 -5.32
C ASP A 106 3.00 -3.88 -6.65
N ALA A 107 2.63 -2.60 -6.58
CA ALA A 107 2.32 -1.75 -7.71
C ALA A 107 3.57 -1.07 -8.27
N LYS A 108 4.17 -1.64 -9.31
CA LYS A 108 5.39 -1.08 -9.91
C LYS A 108 5.17 0.25 -10.63
N VAL A 109 4.04 0.42 -11.33
CA VAL A 109 3.77 1.64 -12.11
C VAL A 109 3.68 2.88 -11.21
N PRO A 110 2.92 2.90 -10.11
CA PRO A 110 2.98 3.99 -9.14
C PRO A 110 4.37 4.27 -8.59
N LEU A 111 5.14 3.22 -8.23
CA LEU A 111 6.51 3.40 -7.75
C LEU A 111 7.42 4.06 -8.80
N LEU A 112 7.22 3.76 -10.09
CA LEU A 112 7.91 4.43 -11.19
C LEU A 112 7.53 5.91 -11.30
N TRP A 113 6.26 6.27 -11.12
CA TRP A 113 5.83 7.67 -11.08
C TRP A 113 6.40 8.40 -9.86
N LEU A 114 6.48 7.74 -8.71
CA LEU A 114 7.06 8.29 -7.49
C LEU A 114 8.58 8.53 -7.62
N LYS A 115 9.29 7.64 -8.33
CA LYS A 115 10.72 7.75 -8.58
C LYS A 115 11.05 8.76 -9.68
N ASN A 116 10.31 8.75 -10.81
CA ASN A 116 10.70 9.44 -12.04
C ASN A 116 9.84 10.66 -12.33
N LYS A 117 10.42 11.84 -12.19
CA LYS A 117 9.73 13.12 -12.47
C LYS A 117 9.22 13.22 -13.92
N HIS A 118 9.93 12.61 -14.88
CA HIS A 118 9.59 12.67 -16.32
C HIS A 118 8.33 11.87 -16.69
N LEU A 119 7.92 10.90 -15.86
CA LEU A 119 6.71 10.11 -16.08
C LEU A 119 5.45 10.76 -15.46
N ARG A 120 5.59 11.91 -14.79
CA ARG A 120 4.51 12.63 -14.11
C ARG A 120 3.87 13.66 -15.03
N THR A 121 3.40 13.25 -16.19
CA THR A 121 2.87 14.17 -17.20
C THR A 121 1.43 14.60 -16.96
N GLN A 122 0.65 13.77 -16.23
CA GLN A 122 -0.77 14.04 -15.99
C GLN A 122 -1.00 14.77 -14.67
N PRO A 123 -1.92 15.76 -14.62
CA PRO A 123 -2.28 16.48 -13.39
C PRO A 123 -2.73 15.54 -12.26
N PHE A 124 -3.48 14.46 -12.59
CA PHE A 124 -3.90 13.43 -11.66
C PHE A 124 -2.71 12.76 -10.95
N VAL A 125 -1.68 12.38 -11.72
CA VAL A 125 -0.46 11.76 -11.20
C VAL A 125 0.37 12.77 -10.43
N GLN A 126 0.58 13.96 -11.00
CA GLN A 126 1.41 15.01 -10.39
C GLN A 126 0.95 15.40 -9.00
N SER A 127 -0.36 15.66 -8.83
CA SER A 127 -0.93 16.10 -7.54
C SER A 127 -0.77 15.04 -6.46
N ARG A 128 -1.02 13.77 -6.79
CA ARG A 128 -0.90 12.66 -5.83
C ARG A 128 0.54 12.35 -5.48
N VAL A 129 1.41 12.28 -6.48
CA VAL A 129 2.84 12.06 -6.26
C VAL A 129 3.43 13.17 -5.39
N HIS A 130 3.03 14.43 -5.62
CA HIS A 130 3.46 15.53 -4.76
C HIS A 130 3.02 15.33 -3.30
N ALA A 131 1.77 14.94 -3.06
CA ALA A 131 1.24 14.68 -1.72
C ALA A 131 1.96 13.50 -1.04
N ILE A 132 2.18 12.41 -1.76
CA ILE A 132 2.87 11.21 -1.24
C ILE A 132 4.32 11.55 -0.87
N CYS A 133 5.06 12.23 -1.75
CA CYS A 133 6.48 12.56 -1.54
C CYS A 133 6.71 13.61 -0.43
N LYS A 134 5.68 14.29 0.05
CA LYS A 134 5.78 15.12 1.27
C LYS A 134 5.98 14.28 2.54
N LEU A 135 5.42 13.07 2.56
CA LEU A 135 5.44 12.21 3.73
C LEU A 135 6.47 11.08 3.63
N PHE A 136 6.60 10.46 2.45
CA PHE A 136 7.49 9.34 2.21
C PHE A 136 8.65 9.76 1.30
N ASP A 137 9.89 9.49 1.72
CA ASP A 137 11.06 9.61 0.83
C ASP A 137 11.02 8.45 -0.18
N PRO A 138 11.30 8.67 -1.48
CA PRO A 138 11.41 7.59 -2.47
C PRO A 138 12.40 6.48 -2.09
N LYS A 139 13.40 6.76 -1.25
CA LYS A 139 14.33 5.76 -0.69
C LYS A 139 13.69 4.84 0.35
N GLU A 140 12.55 5.25 0.91
CA GLU A 140 11.78 4.50 1.90
C GLU A 140 10.53 3.86 1.28
N MET A 141 10.46 3.80 -0.05
CA MET A 141 9.41 3.14 -0.81
C MET A 141 9.93 1.84 -1.40
N PHE A 142 9.18 0.77 -1.23
CA PHE A 142 9.62 -0.58 -1.61
C PHE A 142 8.54 -1.31 -2.40
N TYR A 143 9.00 -2.04 -3.40
CA TYR A 143 8.22 -3.07 -4.07
C TYR A 143 8.31 -4.38 -3.28
N ILE A 144 7.20 -5.07 -3.15
CA ILE A 144 7.10 -6.44 -2.63
C ILE A 144 6.34 -7.31 -3.64
N LYS A 145 6.55 -8.61 -3.62
CA LYS A 145 5.73 -9.53 -4.42
C LYS A 145 4.31 -9.60 -3.86
N SER A 146 3.31 -9.74 -4.74
CA SER A 146 1.88 -9.71 -4.37
C SER A 146 1.52 -10.73 -3.28
N GLU A 147 2.05 -11.97 -3.39
CA GLU A 147 1.81 -13.03 -2.41
C GLU A 147 2.37 -12.75 -1.01
N ALA A 148 3.32 -11.82 -0.91
CA ALA A 148 3.92 -11.37 0.36
C ALA A 148 3.35 -10.03 0.84
N ASN A 149 2.48 -9.36 0.03
CA ASN A 149 1.82 -8.12 0.39
C ASN A 149 0.58 -8.40 1.26
N PRO A 150 0.55 -7.97 2.53
CA PRO A 150 -0.63 -8.18 3.37
C PRO A 150 -1.90 -7.48 2.85
N ALA A 151 -1.76 -6.40 2.08
CA ALA A 151 -2.89 -5.68 1.51
C ALA A 151 -3.60 -6.44 0.38
N ASP A 152 -2.95 -7.42 -0.25
CA ASP A 152 -3.54 -8.29 -1.28
C ASP A 152 -4.80 -9.06 -0.78
N LEU A 153 -4.91 -9.26 0.52
CA LEU A 153 -6.10 -9.88 1.11
C LEU A 153 -7.37 -9.07 0.88
N GLY A 154 -7.30 -7.74 0.87
CA GLY A 154 -8.46 -6.86 0.75
C GLY A 154 -8.93 -6.61 -0.67
N THR A 155 -8.15 -7.01 -1.67
CA THR A 155 -8.45 -6.77 -3.09
C THR A 155 -8.95 -8.01 -3.82
N LYS A 156 -8.73 -9.21 -3.26
CA LYS A 156 -9.10 -10.51 -3.86
C LYS A 156 -10.34 -11.12 -3.23
N PHE A 157 -11.51 -10.53 -3.48
CA PHE A 157 -12.80 -10.97 -2.91
C PHE A 157 -13.26 -12.38 -3.31
N THR A 158 -12.77 -12.95 -4.38
CA THR A 158 -13.21 -14.25 -4.89
C THR A 158 -12.73 -15.45 -4.07
N LYS A 159 -11.82 -15.23 -3.11
CA LYS A 159 -11.23 -16.30 -2.29
C LYS A 159 -11.68 -16.24 -0.81
N PHE A 160 -12.94 -15.89 -0.57
CA PHE A 160 -13.50 -15.83 0.80
C PHE A 160 -13.59 -17.17 1.56
N GLN A 161 -13.29 -18.28 0.92
CA GLN A 161 -13.10 -19.53 1.63
C GLN A 161 -11.89 -19.41 2.57
N ASN A 162 -12.13 -19.45 3.87
CA ASN A 162 -11.15 -19.32 4.96
C ASN A 162 -10.67 -17.88 5.28
N THR A 163 -11.50 -16.87 5.10
CA THR A 163 -11.18 -15.49 5.50
C THR A 163 -10.80 -15.39 6.98
N TYR A 164 -11.43 -16.17 7.85
CA TYR A 164 -11.12 -16.24 9.27
C TYR A 164 -9.65 -16.62 9.54
N GLN A 165 -9.15 -17.68 8.89
CA GLN A 165 -7.75 -18.10 9.03
C GLN A 165 -6.76 -17.06 8.50
N LYS A 166 -7.18 -16.25 7.53
CA LYS A 166 -6.35 -15.17 6.95
C LYS A 166 -6.32 -13.91 7.81
N LEU A 167 -7.23 -13.75 8.76
CA LEU A 167 -7.30 -12.62 9.69
C LEU A 167 -6.81 -12.98 11.10
N GLY A 168 -6.55 -14.26 11.38
CA GLY A 168 -6.03 -14.73 12.68
C GLY A 168 -4.68 -14.11 13.04
N ASP A 169 -4.29 -14.26 14.30
CA ASP A 169 -3.08 -13.61 14.87
C ASP A 169 -1.79 -13.99 14.10
N ASP A 170 -1.69 -15.21 13.59
CA ASP A 170 -0.53 -15.67 12.81
C ASP A 170 -0.62 -15.36 11.31
N SER A 171 -1.66 -14.64 10.88
CA SER A 171 -1.86 -14.31 9.47
C SER A 171 -0.88 -13.25 8.98
N LEU A 172 -0.62 -13.25 7.66
CA LEU A 172 0.15 -12.21 6.99
C LEU A 172 -0.46 -10.81 7.24
N PHE A 173 -1.79 -10.74 7.31
CA PHE A 173 -2.53 -9.52 7.58
C PHE A 173 -2.20 -8.92 8.96
N ARG A 174 -2.16 -9.76 10.01
CA ARG A 174 -1.90 -9.32 11.39
C ARG A 174 -0.41 -9.11 11.65
N GLN A 175 0.40 -9.99 11.12
CA GLN A 175 1.84 -10.04 11.37
C GLN A 175 2.67 -9.16 10.45
N GLY A 176 2.07 -8.61 9.38
CA GLY A 176 2.79 -7.84 8.37
C GLY A 176 3.70 -8.68 7.46
N PRO A 177 4.46 -8.03 6.57
CA PRO A 177 5.36 -8.72 5.66
C PRO A 177 6.41 -9.55 6.41
N LYS A 178 6.43 -10.86 6.14
CA LYS A 178 7.34 -11.80 6.83
C LYS A 178 8.83 -11.44 6.69
N CYS A 179 9.20 -10.86 5.56
CA CYS A 179 10.58 -10.44 5.30
C CYS A 179 11.08 -9.38 6.30
N LEU A 180 10.21 -8.53 6.81
CA LEU A 180 10.57 -7.49 7.77
C LEU A 180 10.97 -8.06 9.14
N ARG A 181 10.54 -9.26 9.49
CA ARG A 181 10.96 -9.92 10.74
C ARG A 181 12.46 -10.16 10.81
N LYS A 182 13.12 -10.30 9.66
CA LYS A 182 14.60 -10.41 9.55
C LYS A 182 15.29 -9.05 9.60
N GLY A 183 14.54 -7.96 9.72
CA GLY A 183 15.02 -6.59 9.59
C GLY A 183 15.00 -6.04 8.16
N LEU A 184 14.83 -4.74 8.04
CA LEU A 184 14.70 -4.07 6.75
C LEU A 184 15.92 -4.27 5.85
N LYS A 185 17.12 -4.15 6.43
CA LYS A 185 18.38 -4.33 5.69
C LYS A 185 18.46 -5.73 5.07
N LYS A 186 18.17 -6.76 5.85
CA LYS A 186 18.21 -8.15 5.40
C LYS A 186 17.13 -8.43 4.33
N ALA A 187 15.94 -7.87 4.49
CA ALA A 187 14.86 -8.01 3.49
C ALA A 187 15.25 -7.40 2.13
N ILE A 188 16.06 -6.33 2.12
CA ILE A 188 16.58 -5.71 0.89
C ILE A 188 17.71 -6.58 0.30
N GLU A 189 18.64 -7.05 1.12
CA GLU A 189 19.73 -7.93 0.68
C GLU A 189 19.22 -9.23 0.06
N ASP A 190 18.20 -9.85 0.67
CA ASP A 190 17.55 -11.08 0.20
C ASP A 190 16.62 -10.83 -1.02
N ARG A 191 16.45 -9.58 -1.47
CA ARG A 191 15.55 -9.18 -2.56
C ARG A 191 14.07 -9.50 -2.31
N ASP A 192 13.68 -9.64 -1.06
CA ASP A 192 12.27 -9.75 -0.65
C ASP A 192 11.57 -8.38 -0.75
N LEU A 193 12.34 -7.30 -0.47
CA LEU A 193 11.96 -5.91 -0.72
C LEU A 193 12.92 -5.29 -1.72
N ILE A 194 12.38 -4.62 -2.74
CA ILE A 194 13.17 -3.92 -3.75
C ILE A 194 12.93 -2.42 -3.60
N PRO A 195 13.95 -1.62 -3.27
CA PRO A 195 13.80 -0.16 -3.21
C PRO A 195 13.23 0.39 -4.52
N ALA A 196 12.31 1.33 -4.45
CA ALA A 196 11.76 1.99 -5.64
C ALA A 196 12.85 2.60 -6.52
N THR A 197 13.94 3.06 -5.91
CA THR A 197 15.13 3.61 -6.59
C THR A 197 15.85 2.59 -7.47
N GLU A 198 15.75 1.29 -7.16
CA GLU A 198 16.40 0.19 -7.89
C GLU A 198 15.47 -0.51 -8.90
N LEU A 199 14.19 -0.18 -8.91
CA LEU A 199 13.24 -0.79 -9.84
C LEU A 199 13.62 -0.44 -11.28
N ASN A 200 13.86 -1.48 -12.09
CA ASN A 200 14.05 -1.36 -13.52
C ASN A 200 12.75 -1.76 -14.22
N PRO A 201 12.02 -0.81 -14.82
CA PRO A 201 10.78 -1.12 -15.50
C PRO A 201 11.03 -1.93 -16.75
N THR A 202 10.19 -2.93 -17.00
CA THR A 202 10.09 -3.62 -18.27
C THR A 202 9.59 -2.65 -19.37
N LYS A 203 9.77 -3.01 -20.64
CA LYS A 203 9.26 -2.21 -21.75
C LYS A 203 7.75 -1.98 -21.63
N THR A 204 7.00 -3.02 -21.29
CA THR A 204 5.54 -2.98 -21.10
C THR A 204 5.13 -2.07 -19.92
N GLU A 205 5.87 -2.09 -18.81
CA GLU A 205 5.60 -1.22 -17.64
C GLU A 205 5.89 0.26 -17.99
N LYS A 206 6.91 0.53 -18.79
CA LYS A 206 7.19 1.89 -19.31
C LYS A 206 6.09 2.37 -20.24
N GLU A 207 5.64 1.51 -21.14
CA GLU A 207 4.53 1.79 -22.04
C GLU A 207 3.24 2.02 -21.28
N SER A 208 2.90 1.19 -20.30
CA SER A 208 1.72 1.39 -19.44
C SER A 208 1.78 2.71 -18.67
N ALA A 209 2.93 3.06 -18.13
CA ALA A 209 3.12 4.34 -17.45
C ALA A 209 2.99 5.55 -18.40
N SER A 210 3.25 5.36 -19.71
CA SER A 210 3.18 6.40 -20.73
C SER A 210 1.84 6.38 -21.49
N LEU A 211 1.24 5.21 -21.73
CA LEU A 211 0.00 5.03 -22.50
C LEU A 211 -1.25 5.60 -21.82
N GLU A 212 -1.25 5.74 -20.51
CA GLU A 212 -2.31 6.48 -19.81
C GLU A 212 -2.38 7.95 -20.27
N VAL A 213 -1.29 8.49 -20.82
CA VAL A 213 -1.26 9.83 -21.40
C VAL A 213 -2.08 9.89 -22.70
N VAL A 214 -2.01 8.87 -23.54
CA VAL A 214 -2.61 8.87 -24.89
C VAL A 214 -4.12 8.61 -24.85
N LYS A 215 -4.60 7.69 -24.00
CA LYS A 215 -6.04 7.36 -23.92
C LYS A 215 -6.90 8.52 -23.44
N LEU A 216 -6.40 9.37 -22.53
CA LEU A 216 -7.13 10.54 -22.07
C LEU A 216 -7.19 11.67 -23.08
N HIS A 217 -6.15 11.87 -23.89
CA HIS A 217 -6.22 12.82 -25.01
C HIS A 217 -7.32 12.42 -26.01
N GLN A 218 -7.49 11.12 -26.27
CA GLN A 218 -8.53 10.64 -27.17
C GLN A 218 -9.94 10.80 -26.58
N LEU A 219 -10.13 10.60 -25.26
CA LEU A 219 -11.41 10.79 -24.60
C LEU A 219 -11.84 12.28 -24.50
N VAL A 220 -10.88 13.17 -24.30
CA VAL A 220 -11.17 14.62 -24.29
C VAL A 220 -11.55 15.11 -25.70
N ILE A 221 -10.84 14.67 -26.74
CA ILE A 221 -11.11 15.05 -28.14
C ILE A 221 -12.46 14.48 -28.63
N THR A 222 -12.91 13.32 -28.13
CA THR A 222 -14.21 12.75 -28.49
C THR A 222 -15.38 13.41 -27.78
N ASN A 223 -15.20 13.92 -26.56
CA ASN A 223 -16.26 14.66 -25.85
C ASN A 223 -16.47 16.07 -26.45
N ASP A 224 -15.41 16.76 -26.86
CA ASP A 224 -15.53 18.09 -27.51
C ASP A 224 -16.20 18.03 -28.90
N ARG A 225 -16.30 16.85 -29.54
CA ARG A 225 -16.97 16.67 -30.84
C ARG A 225 -18.44 16.28 -30.74
N ASN A 226 -18.93 15.98 -29.55
CA ASN A 226 -20.34 15.60 -29.33
C ASN A 226 -21.18 16.78 -28.78
N GLU A 227 -20.61 17.97 -28.64
CA GLU A 227 -21.30 19.18 -28.19
C GLU A 227 -21.50 20.22 -29.34
N GLU A 228 -21.22 19.86 -30.60
CA GLU A 228 -21.61 20.60 -31.80
C GLU A 228 -22.79 19.87 -32.53
#